data_559fcb651366382606a403e3737e3948
#
_entry.id   559fcb651366382606a403e3737e3948
#
_cell.length_a   1.000
_cell.length_b   1.000
_cell.length_c   1.000
_cell.angle_alpha   90.00
_cell.angle_beta   90.00
_cell.angle_gamma   90.00
#
_symmetry.space_group_name_H-M   'P 1'
#
loop_
_entity.id
_entity.type
_entity.pdbx_description
1 polymer ?
#
loop_
_entity_poly.entity_id
_entity_poly.type
_entity_poly.pdbx_seq_one_letter_code
_entity_poly.pdbx_strand_id
1 'polypeptide(L)'
;MAKYRCTVCNYVYDEAKEKIPFSDLPKEWVCPICGAPASAFVILAEKAAAKEEKKSEHTVSDVLIEQIAAWGVKYIFGIPGTSTLGIVDAIRKTNGKVQYIQVRHEETAAFMASAYGKLTGHISACLGISGPGATNLVTGLYDAQLDHSPVLALTGMVHRKMIGRGAIQEI
;
A
#
# COMPACT_ATOMS: atom_id res chain seq x y z
N MET A 1 -16.74 -20.81 -18.67
CA MET A 1 -15.73 -21.61 -19.41
C MET A 1 -14.43 -21.54 -18.62
N ALA A 2 -13.84 -22.68 -18.36
CA ALA A 2 -12.68 -22.76 -17.49
C ALA A 2 -11.37 -22.41 -18.23
N LYS A 3 -10.33 -22.07 -17.45
CA LYS A 3 -8.97 -21.93 -17.95
C LYS A 3 -8.07 -22.89 -17.21
N TYR A 4 -7.18 -23.54 -17.95
CA TYR A 4 -6.23 -24.51 -17.41
C TYR A 4 -4.81 -24.07 -17.70
N ARG A 5 -3.94 -24.12 -16.70
CA ARG A 5 -2.55 -23.72 -16.83
C ARG A 5 -1.63 -24.94 -16.78
N CYS A 6 -0.75 -25.04 -17.75
CA CYS A 6 0.35 -26.01 -17.72
C CYS A 6 1.31 -25.69 -16.57
N THR A 7 1.60 -26.67 -15.73
CA THR A 7 2.52 -26.52 -14.60
C THR A 7 3.98 -26.49 -15.03
N VAL A 8 4.29 -26.90 -16.27
CA VAL A 8 5.65 -26.96 -16.81
C VAL A 8 6.06 -25.65 -17.47
N CYS A 9 5.22 -25.09 -18.37
CA CYS A 9 5.60 -23.92 -19.16
C CYS A 9 4.70 -22.70 -18.95
N ASN A 10 3.70 -22.79 -18.06
CA ASN A 10 2.70 -21.76 -17.79
C ASN A 10 1.77 -21.42 -18.99
N TYR A 11 1.77 -22.20 -20.06
CA TYR A 11 0.78 -22.05 -21.13
C TYR A 11 -0.64 -22.16 -20.56
N VAL A 12 -1.53 -21.31 -21.04
CA VAL A 12 -2.94 -21.29 -20.59
C VAL A 12 -3.85 -21.75 -21.73
N TYR A 13 -4.50 -22.89 -21.51
CA TYR A 13 -5.60 -23.37 -22.34
C TYR A 13 -6.88 -22.64 -21.90
N ASP A 14 -7.51 -21.91 -22.81
CA ASP A 14 -8.73 -21.13 -22.55
C ASP A 14 -9.87 -21.74 -23.35
N GLU A 15 -10.81 -22.43 -22.68
CA GLU A 15 -11.96 -23.06 -23.32
C GLU A 15 -12.82 -22.08 -24.14
N ALA A 16 -12.82 -20.80 -23.79
CA ALA A 16 -13.56 -19.78 -24.54
C ALA A 16 -12.93 -19.47 -25.90
N LYS A 17 -11.61 -19.62 -26.01
CA LYS A 17 -10.87 -19.39 -27.26
C LYS A 17 -10.81 -20.65 -28.11
N GLU A 18 -10.53 -21.77 -27.49
CA GLU A 18 -10.36 -23.05 -28.19
C GLU A 18 -11.68 -23.69 -28.60
N LYS A 19 -12.81 -23.26 -28.00
CA LYS A 19 -14.16 -23.76 -28.24
C LYS A 19 -14.35 -25.26 -27.99
N ILE A 20 -13.41 -25.89 -27.31
CA ILE A 20 -13.43 -27.29 -26.91
C ILE A 20 -13.24 -27.34 -25.39
N PRO A 21 -14.11 -28.04 -24.65
CA PRO A 21 -13.89 -28.26 -23.23
C PRO A 21 -12.58 -29.04 -22.99
N PHE A 22 -11.84 -28.72 -21.94
CA PHE A 22 -10.58 -29.40 -21.63
C PHE A 22 -10.79 -30.89 -21.37
N SER A 23 -11.96 -31.26 -20.84
CA SER A 23 -12.38 -32.66 -20.61
C SER A 23 -12.54 -33.48 -21.89
N ASP A 24 -12.83 -32.81 -23.01
CA ASP A 24 -13.17 -33.45 -24.29
C ASP A 24 -11.92 -33.56 -25.19
N LEU A 25 -10.76 -33.15 -24.71
CA LEU A 25 -9.50 -33.30 -25.42
C LEU A 25 -9.12 -34.78 -25.59
N PRO A 26 -8.54 -35.17 -26.74
CA PRO A 26 -8.05 -36.53 -26.95
C PRO A 26 -7.09 -36.95 -25.83
N LYS A 27 -7.09 -38.25 -25.47
CA LYS A 27 -6.18 -38.79 -24.43
C LYS A 27 -4.70 -38.58 -24.72
N GLU A 28 -4.37 -38.44 -25.99
CA GLU A 28 -3.00 -38.23 -26.49
C GLU A 28 -2.63 -36.76 -26.62
N TRP A 29 -3.56 -35.86 -26.24
CA TRP A 29 -3.33 -34.41 -26.33
C TRP A 29 -2.19 -33.98 -25.38
N VAL A 30 -1.30 -33.16 -25.91
CA VAL A 30 -0.17 -32.59 -25.15
C VAL A 30 -0.14 -31.05 -25.28
N CYS A 31 0.53 -30.44 -24.35
CA CYS A 31 0.74 -28.99 -24.36
C CYS A 31 1.41 -28.55 -25.67
N PRO A 32 0.85 -27.60 -26.43
CA PRO A 32 1.42 -27.18 -27.72
C PRO A 32 2.76 -26.43 -27.58
N ILE A 33 3.13 -26.01 -26.35
CA ILE A 33 4.36 -25.28 -26.11
C ILE A 33 5.50 -26.20 -25.63
N CYS A 34 5.22 -27.13 -24.70
CA CYS A 34 6.27 -27.92 -24.06
C CYS A 34 6.07 -29.46 -24.18
N GLY A 35 5.01 -29.92 -24.83
CA GLY A 35 4.73 -31.35 -24.96
C GLY A 35 4.26 -32.06 -23.69
N ALA A 36 4.04 -31.37 -22.59
CA ALA A 36 3.56 -31.97 -21.35
C ALA A 36 2.14 -32.55 -21.50
N PRO A 37 1.83 -33.71 -20.89
CA PRO A 37 0.52 -34.33 -20.98
C PRO A 37 -0.58 -33.48 -20.32
N ALA A 38 -1.85 -33.72 -20.68
CA ALA A 38 -2.99 -33.02 -20.10
C ALA A 38 -3.03 -33.10 -18.56
N SER A 39 -2.52 -34.18 -17.97
CA SER A 39 -2.41 -34.35 -16.51
C SER A 39 -1.50 -33.32 -15.81
N ALA A 40 -0.66 -32.63 -16.58
CA ALA A 40 0.18 -31.54 -16.05
C ALA A 40 -0.54 -30.18 -16.05
N PHE A 41 -1.84 -30.15 -16.34
CA PHE A 41 -2.64 -28.92 -16.29
C PHE A 41 -3.45 -28.83 -15.02
N VAL A 42 -3.45 -27.65 -14.43
CA VAL A 42 -4.29 -27.32 -13.27
C VAL A 42 -5.33 -26.29 -13.66
N ILE A 43 -6.55 -26.48 -13.19
CA ILE A 43 -7.61 -25.51 -13.41
C ILE A 43 -7.21 -24.17 -12.75
N LEU A 44 -7.20 -23.11 -13.54
CA LEU A 44 -7.19 -21.77 -12.98
C LEU A 44 -8.62 -21.55 -12.50
N ALA A 45 -8.90 -21.83 -11.22
CA ALA A 45 -10.11 -21.33 -10.63
C ALA A 45 -10.18 -19.84 -11.01
N GLU A 46 -11.25 -19.42 -11.69
CA GLU A 46 -11.58 -18.00 -11.72
C GLU A 46 -11.44 -17.59 -10.26
N LYS A 47 -10.54 -16.63 -9.97
CA LYS A 47 -10.57 -15.96 -8.68
C LYS A 47 -12.02 -15.60 -8.51
N ALA A 48 -12.74 -16.36 -7.64
CA ALA A 48 -14.10 -16.02 -7.26
C ALA A 48 -14.07 -14.52 -7.11
N ALA A 49 -14.79 -13.80 -7.96
CA ALA A 49 -14.78 -12.36 -8.01
C ALA A 49 -14.77 -11.94 -6.56
N ALA A 50 -13.64 -11.41 -6.11
CA ALA A 50 -13.51 -11.00 -4.73
C ALA A 50 -14.75 -10.18 -4.54
N LYS A 51 -15.69 -10.65 -3.66
CA LYS A 51 -16.86 -9.87 -3.34
C LYS A 51 -16.32 -8.47 -3.20
N GLU A 52 -16.70 -7.57 -4.10
CA GLU A 52 -16.47 -6.16 -3.87
C GLU A 52 -17.12 -5.92 -2.52
N GLU A 53 -16.31 -6.01 -1.46
CA GLU A 53 -16.70 -5.46 -0.18
C GLU A 53 -17.08 -4.04 -0.54
N LYS A 54 -18.38 -3.73 -0.42
CA LYS A 54 -18.91 -2.39 -0.55
C LYS A 54 -17.95 -1.53 0.25
N LYS A 55 -17.03 -0.86 -0.46
CA LYS A 55 -16.00 -0.02 0.12
C LYS A 55 -16.79 0.94 0.99
N SER A 56 -16.66 0.84 2.31
CA SER A 56 -17.32 1.79 3.20
C SER A 56 -16.95 3.15 2.67
N GLU A 57 -17.93 4.01 2.44
CA GLU A 57 -17.71 5.34 1.87
C GLU A 57 -16.65 6.12 2.65
N HIS A 58 -16.42 5.74 3.91
CA HIS A 58 -15.45 6.30 4.84
C HIS A 58 -14.53 5.21 5.40
N THR A 59 -13.23 5.38 5.22
CA THR A 59 -12.20 4.54 5.85
C THR A 59 -11.70 5.18 7.14
N VAL A 60 -11.03 4.39 8.01
CA VAL A 60 -10.34 4.93 9.19
C VAL A 60 -9.32 6.01 8.80
N SER A 61 -8.62 5.83 7.67
CA SER A 61 -7.69 6.82 7.14
C SER A 61 -8.39 8.11 6.73
N ASP A 62 -9.59 8.04 6.16
CA ASP A 62 -10.37 9.22 5.80
C ASP A 62 -10.72 10.02 7.07
N VAL A 63 -11.25 9.35 8.11
CA VAL A 63 -11.57 9.98 9.40
C VAL A 63 -10.33 10.60 10.07
N LEU A 64 -9.19 9.86 10.02
CA LEU A 64 -7.93 10.37 10.57
C LEU A 64 -7.52 11.69 9.89
N ILE A 65 -7.53 11.73 8.57
CA ILE A 65 -7.10 12.92 7.82
C ILE A 65 -8.09 14.08 7.98
N GLU A 66 -9.39 13.80 8.07
CA GLU A 66 -10.38 14.81 8.40
C GLU A 66 -10.14 15.43 9.78
N GLN A 67 -9.82 14.60 10.77
CA GLN A 67 -9.51 15.08 12.12
C GLN A 67 -8.22 15.91 12.15
N ILE A 68 -7.18 15.46 11.44
CA ILE A 68 -5.92 16.20 11.31
C ILE A 68 -6.14 17.55 10.63
N ALA A 69 -6.97 17.59 9.58
CA ALA A 69 -7.37 18.84 8.92
C ALA A 69 -8.15 19.78 9.88
N ALA A 70 -9.03 19.21 10.71
CA ALA A 70 -9.78 19.99 11.71
C ALA A 70 -8.86 20.58 12.80
N TRP A 71 -7.73 19.94 13.10
CA TRP A 71 -6.69 20.50 13.98
C TRP A 71 -5.86 21.62 13.31
N GLY A 72 -6.09 21.91 12.05
CA GLY A 72 -5.41 22.98 11.31
C GLY A 72 -4.15 22.55 10.58
N VAL A 73 -3.87 21.24 10.49
CA VAL A 73 -2.75 20.73 9.68
C VAL A 73 -3.04 20.96 8.19
N LYS A 74 -2.22 21.80 7.56
CA LYS A 74 -2.32 22.11 6.13
C LYS A 74 -1.34 21.32 5.27
N TYR A 75 -0.21 20.92 5.85
CA TYR A 75 0.88 20.25 5.14
C TYR A 75 1.28 18.96 5.83
N ILE A 76 1.47 17.92 5.02
CA ILE A 76 2.07 16.65 5.44
C ILE A 76 3.27 16.39 4.53
N PHE A 77 4.47 16.36 5.12
CA PHE A 77 5.73 16.12 4.42
C PHE A 77 6.11 14.65 4.55
N GLY A 78 6.57 13.98 3.50
CA GLY A 78 6.96 12.58 3.65
C GLY A 78 7.28 11.83 2.36
N ILE A 79 7.50 10.53 2.52
CA ILE A 79 7.67 9.58 1.42
C ILE A 79 6.52 8.57 1.49
N PRO A 80 5.74 8.40 0.41
CA PRO A 80 4.67 7.42 0.39
C PRO A 80 5.23 6.00 0.34
N GLY A 81 4.54 5.07 0.97
CA GLY A 81 4.89 3.66 0.91
C GLY A 81 3.73 2.75 1.28
N THR A 82 3.92 1.43 1.14
CA THR A 82 2.84 0.45 1.24
C THR A 82 2.07 0.50 2.56
N SER A 83 2.75 0.79 3.68
CA SER A 83 2.11 0.87 5.00
C SER A 83 1.31 2.16 5.23
N THR A 84 1.41 3.15 4.33
CA THR A 84 0.77 4.47 4.45
C THR A 84 -0.15 4.80 3.28
N LEU A 85 -0.40 3.87 2.34
CA LEU A 85 -1.21 4.12 1.15
C LEU A 85 -2.62 4.62 1.48
N GLY A 86 -3.26 4.07 2.51
CA GLY A 86 -4.58 4.52 2.94
C GLY A 86 -4.58 5.98 3.39
N ILE A 87 -3.53 6.42 4.09
CA ILE A 87 -3.35 7.82 4.53
C ILE A 87 -3.17 8.73 3.31
N VAL A 88 -2.30 8.34 2.37
CA VAL A 88 -2.03 9.15 1.16
C VAL A 88 -3.28 9.26 0.28
N ASP A 89 -4.07 8.18 0.14
CA ASP A 89 -5.35 8.23 -0.58
C ASP A 89 -6.36 9.14 0.13
N ALA A 90 -6.43 9.09 1.45
CA ALA A 90 -7.29 9.97 2.24
C ALA A 90 -6.89 11.45 2.06
N ILE A 91 -5.59 11.78 2.05
CA ILE A 91 -5.12 13.15 1.76
C ILE A 91 -5.59 13.59 0.36
N ARG A 92 -5.44 12.74 -0.65
CA ARG A 92 -5.92 13.02 -2.02
C ARG A 92 -7.40 13.39 -2.05
N LYS A 93 -8.23 12.71 -1.25
CA LYS A 93 -9.68 12.95 -1.16
C LYS A 93 -10.04 14.29 -0.50
N THR A 94 -9.12 14.93 0.21
CA THR A 94 -9.37 16.24 0.83
C THR A 94 -9.51 17.38 -0.18
N ASN A 95 -9.22 17.13 -1.47
CA ASN A 95 -9.25 18.11 -2.55
C ASN A 95 -8.44 19.38 -2.23
N GLY A 96 -7.26 19.19 -1.64
CA GLY A 96 -6.31 20.28 -1.35
C GLY A 96 -6.47 20.95 0.02
N LYS A 97 -7.42 20.54 0.86
CA LYS A 97 -7.49 21.03 2.26
C LYS A 97 -6.23 20.66 3.04
N VAL A 98 -5.71 19.46 2.80
CA VAL A 98 -4.42 19.02 3.28
C VAL A 98 -3.54 18.74 2.07
N GLN A 99 -2.36 19.35 2.02
CA GLN A 99 -1.41 19.17 0.93
C GLN A 99 -0.31 18.18 1.33
N TYR A 100 -0.07 17.21 0.47
CA TYR A 100 1.05 16.28 0.61
C TYR A 100 2.27 16.80 -0.15
N ILE A 101 3.38 16.95 0.56
CA ILE A 101 4.65 17.41 -0.01
C ILE A 101 5.65 16.28 0.08
N GLN A 102 5.97 15.72 -1.08
CA GLN A 102 6.92 14.63 -1.18
C GLN A 102 8.35 15.14 -0.97
N VAL A 103 9.09 14.43 -0.16
CA VAL A 103 10.53 14.64 0.08
C VAL A 103 11.35 13.48 -0.46
N ARG A 104 12.67 13.57 -0.37
CA ARG A 104 13.60 12.51 -0.80
C ARG A 104 14.17 11.68 0.35
N HIS A 105 13.98 12.15 1.58
CA HIS A 105 14.39 11.48 2.80
C HIS A 105 13.47 11.89 3.95
N GLU A 106 13.07 10.99 4.81
CA GLU A 106 12.08 11.25 5.86
C GLU A 106 12.61 12.22 6.92
N GLU A 107 13.90 12.23 7.19
CA GLU A 107 14.54 13.23 8.06
C GLU A 107 14.23 14.65 7.56
N THR A 108 14.32 14.88 6.25
CA THR A 108 13.96 16.18 5.64
C THR A 108 12.50 16.50 5.90
N ALA A 109 11.59 15.51 5.86
CA ALA A 109 10.18 15.72 6.17
C ALA A 109 9.98 16.22 7.60
N ALA A 110 10.66 15.62 8.55
CA ALA A 110 10.58 16.02 9.96
C ALA A 110 11.18 17.42 10.19
N PHE A 111 12.30 17.76 9.58
CA PHE A 111 12.86 19.12 9.63
C PHE A 111 11.95 20.16 8.96
N MET A 112 11.33 19.85 7.81
CA MET A 112 10.37 20.76 7.17
C MET A 112 9.16 21.00 8.06
N ALA A 113 8.64 19.95 8.71
CA ALA A 113 7.54 20.07 9.66
C ALA A 113 7.95 20.92 10.88
N SER A 114 9.15 20.69 11.42
CA SER A 114 9.70 21.50 12.53
C SER A 114 9.85 22.97 12.14
N ALA A 115 10.46 23.24 10.99
CA ALA A 115 10.64 24.59 10.49
C ALA A 115 9.32 25.32 10.26
N TYR A 116 8.32 24.62 9.71
CA TYR A 116 6.98 25.18 9.54
C TYR A 116 6.37 25.60 10.87
N GLY A 117 6.46 24.74 11.89
CA GLY A 117 5.98 25.06 13.24
C GLY A 117 6.70 26.26 13.86
N LYS A 118 8.04 26.30 13.75
CA LYS A 118 8.87 27.41 14.26
C LYS A 118 8.51 28.76 13.60
N LEU A 119 8.29 28.76 12.30
CA LEU A 119 8.04 29.98 11.54
C LEU A 119 6.59 30.48 11.64
N THR A 120 5.65 29.59 11.79
CA THR A 120 4.21 29.93 11.69
C THR A 120 3.43 29.80 13.00
N GLY A 121 3.97 29.07 13.97
CA GLY A 121 3.25 28.66 15.18
C GLY A 121 2.14 27.63 14.92
N HIS A 122 1.98 27.15 13.69
CA HIS A 122 0.95 26.18 13.33
C HIS A 122 1.50 24.77 13.25
N ILE A 123 0.67 23.79 13.61
CA ILE A 123 1.01 22.38 13.49
C ILE A 123 1.10 21.96 12.02
N SER A 124 2.07 21.13 11.70
CA SER A 124 2.15 20.36 10.46
C SER A 124 2.51 18.90 10.76
N ALA A 125 2.51 18.03 9.76
CA ALA A 125 2.82 16.63 9.97
C ALA A 125 3.99 16.16 9.09
N CYS A 126 4.71 15.14 9.59
CA CYS A 126 5.63 14.34 8.80
C CYS A 126 5.15 12.90 8.73
N LEU A 127 5.43 12.23 7.60
CA LEU A 127 4.96 10.88 7.29
C LEU A 127 6.13 9.99 6.88
N GLY A 128 6.29 8.86 7.56
CA GLY A 128 7.23 7.80 7.24
C GLY A 128 6.55 6.44 7.12
N ILE A 129 7.10 5.55 6.30
CA ILE A 129 6.66 4.15 6.26
C ILE A 129 7.11 3.41 7.51
N SER A 130 6.60 2.19 7.70
CA SER A 130 7.04 1.30 8.78
C SER A 130 8.54 1.04 8.73
N GLY A 131 9.14 0.86 9.89
CA GLY A 131 10.56 0.54 10.04
C GLY A 131 11.47 1.72 9.69
N PRO A 132 12.34 1.59 8.68
CA PRO A 132 13.35 2.59 8.38
C PRO A 132 12.78 3.98 8.09
N GLY A 133 11.59 4.09 7.50
CA GLY A 133 10.95 5.39 7.30
C GLY A 133 10.59 6.08 8.63
N ALA A 134 10.12 5.32 9.60
CA ALA A 134 9.82 5.84 10.94
C ALA A 134 11.10 6.25 11.68
N THR A 135 12.15 5.43 11.63
CA THR A 135 13.43 5.74 12.31
C THR A 135 14.14 6.93 11.68
N ASN A 136 14.04 7.12 10.36
CA ASN A 136 14.60 8.28 9.67
C ASN A 136 13.97 9.62 10.10
N LEU A 137 12.76 9.62 10.64
CA LEU A 137 12.12 10.85 11.16
C LEU A 137 12.79 11.34 12.45
N VAL A 138 13.45 10.47 13.20
CA VAL A 138 13.84 10.71 14.61
C VAL A 138 14.71 11.97 14.76
N THR A 139 15.70 12.19 13.92
CA THR A 139 16.58 13.36 14.02
C THR A 139 15.80 14.68 13.95
N GLY A 140 14.92 14.82 12.95
CA GLY A 140 14.10 16.03 12.82
C GLY A 140 13.03 16.16 13.90
N LEU A 141 12.55 15.04 14.47
CA LEU A 141 11.64 15.07 15.62
C LEU A 141 12.35 15.52 16.91
N TYR A 142 13.63 15.16 17.08
CA TYR A 142 14.44 15.70 18.18
C TYR A 142 14.64 17.20 18.04
N ASP A 143 14.90 17.71 16.84
CA ASP A 143 14.96 19.15 16.57
C ASP A 143 13.65 19.85 16.95
N ALA A 144 12.53 19.30 16.53
CA ALA A 144 11.20 19.81 16.87
C ALA A 144 10.95 19.80 18.37
N GLN A 145 11.35 18.74 19.08
CA GLN A 145 11.20 18.60 20.53
C GLN A 145 12.01 19.63 21.28
N LEU A 146 13.29 19.83 20.92
CA LEU A 146 14.19 20.76 21.59
C LEU A 146 13.69 22.22 21.46
N ASP A 147 13.14 22.56 20.31
CA ASP A 147 12.65 23.90 20.02
C ASP A 147 11.14 24.07 20.28
N HIS A 148 10.49 23.07 20.88
CA HIS A 148 9.05 23.06 21.19
C HIS A 148 8.18 23.34 19.96
N SER A 149 8.62 22.91 18.77
CA SER A 149 7.88 23.08 17.53
C SER A 149 6.73 22.06 17.42
N PRO A 150 5.51 22.50 17.09
CA PRO A 150 4.36 21.60 16.98
C PRO A 150 4.44 20.73 15.71
N VAL A 151 4.81 19.47 15.87
CA VAL A 151 4.92 18.49 14.80
C VAL A 151 4.11 17.24 15.13
N LEU A 152 3.31 16.75 14.19
CA LEU A 152 2.64 15.47 14.25
C LEU A 152 3.41 14.45 13.41
N ALA A 153 3.94 13.40 14.02
CA ALA A 153 4.57 12.31 13.30
C ALA A 153 3.55 11.20 13.01
N LEU A 154 3.44 10.82 11.74
CA LEU A 154 2.60 9.72 11.26
C LEU A 154 3.51 8.62 10.74
N THR A 155 3.36 7.41 11.25
CA THR A 155 4.15 6.26 10.79
C THR A 155 3.24 5.08 10.49
N GLY A 156 3.65 4.28 9.50
CA GLY A 156 3.05 2.99 9.28
C GLY A 156 3.58 1.95 10.26
N MET A 157 2.95 0.78 10.27
CA MET A 157 3.40 -0.41 10.98
C MET A 157 3.08 -1.63 10.12
N VAL A 158 3.76 -2.74 10.36
CA VAL A 158 3.43 -4.03 9.76
C VAL A 158 2.04 -4.50 10.22
N HIS A 159 1.43 -5.40 9.45
CA HIS A 159 0.11 -5.91 9.79
C HIS A 159 0.10 -6.50 11.22
N ARG A 160 -0.92 -6.17 12.00
CA ARG A 160 -1.06 -6.51 13.43
C ARG A 160 -0.74 -7.97 13.76
N LYS A 161 -1.10 -8.93 12.88
CA LYS A 161 -0.83 -10.37 13.08
C LYS A 161 0.64 -10.73 12.89
N MET A 162 1.45 -9.85 12.34
CA MET A 162 2.87 -10.06 12.07
C MET A 162 3.79 -9.43 13.12
N ILE A 163 3.25 -8.59 13.98
CA ILE A 163 4.03 -7.95 15.07
C ILE A 163 4.62 -9.02 15.99
N GLY A 164 5.91 -8.90 16.29
CA GLY A 164 6.68 -9.85 17.10
C GLY A 164 7.16 -11.10 16.35
N ARG A 165 7.04 -11.12 15.01
CA ARG A 165 7.43 -12.27 14.19
C ARG A 165 8.62 -12.00 13.28
N GLY A 166 9.31 -10.88 13.44
CA GLY A 166 10.43 -10.50 12.58
C GLY A 166 10.01 -10.19 11.15
N ALA A 167 8.84 -9.61 10.96
CA ALA A 167 8.38 -9.20 9.65
C ALA A 167 9.28 -8.11 9.07
N ILE A 168 9.37 -8.04 7.74
CA ILE A 168 10.13 -6.98 7.07
C ILE A 168 9.62 -5.60 7.52
N GLN A 169 10.55 -4.70 7.87
CA GLN A 169 10.24 -3.34 8.35
C GLN A 169 9.47 -3.30 9.68
N GLU A 170 9.51 -4.35 10.47
CA GLU A 170 9.06 -4.33 11.86
C GLU A 170 10.19 -3.75 12.73
N ILE A 171 9.92 -2.62 13.36
CA ILE A 171 10.82 -1.97 14.33
C ILE A 171 10.00 -1.51 15.52
#